data_d1ab4ac77fe562d88d2dd7a5551cceec
#
_entry.id   d1ab4ac77fe562d88d2dd7a5551cceec
#
_cell.length_a   1.000
_cell.length_b   1.000
_cell.length_c   1.000
_cell.angle_alpha   90.00
_cell.angle_beta   90.00
_cell.angle_gamma   90.00
#
_symmetry.space_group_name_H-M   'P 1'
#
loop_
_entity.id
_entity.type
_entity.pdbx_description
1 polymer ?
#
loop_
_entity_poly.entity_id
_entity_poly.type
_entity_poly.pdbx_seq_one_letter_code
_entity_poly.pdbx_strand_id
1 'polypeptide(L)'
;VETVECAQRGTRVVLHLKDDAQEFADPYRLRALVRRYSDHIAFPVRMPREGAATLEFEVVNQAQALWCRPRSEVTDQEYCDFYRHISHDGADPLAWSHNRVEGKREYTSLLYVPAHAPFDLWQREGARGLKLYVRRVYIMDNADQFLPLYLRFIKGVADSSDLPLNVSRELLQQNADVEAMRAALTRRALEMLTKLSTDDKEKYQDFWKEFGRALKEGLHEDPANRDKLLPLLRFASTVNAENTENVSLADYVARLQSGQNHIYYLIADSHAAARHSPHLELLRKKGIEVLLLADQVDEWVMGSVTEFEGHKLKNVARGDLELGALASEADPV
;
A
#
# COMPACT_ATOMS: atom_id res chain seq x y z
N VAL A 1 20.62 23.59 -41.55
CA VAL A 1 19.58 24.41 -40.87
C VAL A 1 19.10 25.42 -41.91
N GLU A 2 17.83 25.33 -42.26
CA GLU A 2 17.22 26.30 -43.17
C GLU A 2 16.40 27.29 -42.33
N THR A 3 16.48 28.59 -42.66
CA THR A 3 15.64 29.59 -42.07
C THR A 3 14.31 29.62 -42.83
N VAL A 4 13.22 29.38 -42.12
CA VAL A 4 11.86 29.34 -42.71
C VAL A 4 11.06 30.50 -42.13
N GLU A 5 10.33 31.21 -42.95
CA GLU A 5 9.36 32.18 -42.49
C GLU A 5 8.18 31.43 -41.85
N CYS A 6 7.91 31.71 -40.57
CA CYS A 6 6.79 31.11 -39.84
C CYS A 6 5.92 32.25 -39.31
N ALA A 7 4.64 32.29 -39.68
CA ALA A 7 3.68 33.29 -39.26
C ALA A 7 3.31 33.17 -37.75
N GLN A 8 3.59 32.04 -37.14
CA GLN A 8 3.33 31.78 -35.74
C GLN A 8 4.58 31.28 -35.03
N ARG A 9 4.77 31.69 -33.79
CA ARG A 9 5.86 31.21 -32.94
C ARG A 9 5.67 29.72 -32.63
N GLY A 10 6.67 28.89 -32.86
CA GLY A 10 6.62 27.46 -32.61
C GLY A 10 7.79 26.70 -33.18
N THR A 11 7.76 25.38 -33.01
CA THR A 11 8.74 24.44 -33.58
C THR A 11 7.99 23.38 -34.38
N ARG A 12 8.48 23.06 -35.58
CA ARG A 12 7.96 21.95 -36.38
C ARG A 12 9.01 20.83 -36.42
N VAL A 13 8.61 19.64 -36.03
CA VAL A 13 9.45 18.43 -36.13
C VAL A 13 8.79 17.51 -37.15
N VAL A 14 9.55 17.08 -38.16
CA VAL A 14 9.12 16.15 -39.20
C VAL A 14 9.91 14.86 -39.05
N LEU A 15 9.23 13.74 -38.87
CA LEU A 15 9.82 12.42 -38.79
C LEU A 15 9.47 11.63 -40.07
N HIS A 16 10.49 11.12 -40.76
CA HIS A 16 10.33 10.20 -41.85
C HIS A 16 10.39 8.79 -41.30
N LEU A 17 9.22 8.13 -41.27
CA LEU A 17 9.10 6.79 -40.70
C LEU A 17 9.73 5.75 -41.65
N LYS A 18 10.38 4.76 -41.05
CA LYS A 18 10.84 3.55 -41.75
C LYS A 18 9.64 2.67 -42.11
N ASP A 19 9.84 1.74 -43.04
CA ASP A 19 8.77 0.83 -43.52
C ASP A 19 8.22 -0.05 -42.41
N ASP A 20 9.04 -0.45 -41.45
CA ASP A 20 8.68 -1.24 -40.25
C ASP A 20 8.04 -0.41 -39.10
N ALA A 21 7.98 0.91 -39.24
CA ALA A 21 7.46 1.85 -38.26
C ALA A 21 6.19 2.61 -38.74
N GLN A 22 5.57 2.18 -39.84
CA GLN A 22 4.38 2.83 -40.41
C GLN A 22 3.16 2.83 -39.48
N GLU A 23 3.11 1.90 -38.52
CA GLU A 23 2.07 1.87 -37.47
C GLU A 23 1.99 3.17 -36.66
N PHE A 24 3.10 3.91 -36.54
CA PHE A 24 3.13 5.20 -35.83
C PHE A 24 2.55 6.37 -36.66
N ALA A 25 2.14 6.15 -37.91
CA ALA A 25 1.34 7.10 -38.67
C ALA A 25 -0.17 6.91 -38.48
N ASP A 26 -0.60 5.80 -37.86
CA ASP A 26 -1.99 5.51 -37.58
C ASP A 26 -2.56 6.41 -36.47
N PRO A 27 -3.62 7.20 -36.73
CA PRO A 27 -4.23 8.09 -35.72
C PRO A 27 -4.72 7.36 -34.48
N TYR A 28 -5.28 6.15 -34.59
CA TYR A 28 -5.72 5.34 -33.44
C TYR A 28 -4.54 4.96 -32.55
N ARG A 29 -3.47 4.53 -33.16
CA ARG A 29 -2.23 4.18 -32.46
C ARG A 29 -1.65 5.39 -31.73
N LEU A 30 -1.59 6.53 -32.39
CA LEU A 30 -1.12 7.78 -31.79
C LEU A 30 -1.99 8.23 -30.63
N ARG A 31 -3.33 8.17 -30.75
CA ARG A 31 -4.25 8.49 -29.64
C ARG A 31 -4.01 7.58 -28.44
N ALA A 32 -3.85 6.28 -28.68
CA ALA A 32 -3.57 5.32 -27.61
C ALA A 32 -2.24 5.61 -26.91
N LEU A 33 -1.20 5.96 -27.66
CA LEU A 33 0.11 6.34 -27.12
C LEU A 33 0.03 7.65 -26.32
N VAL A 34 -0.67 8.68 -26.82
CA VAL A 34 -0.86 9.94 -26.10
C VAL A 34 -1.59 9.69 -24.79
N ARG A 35 -2.69 8.96 -24.79
CA ARG A 35 -3.43 8.62 -23.57
C ARG A 35 -2.60 7.80 -22.59
N ARG A 36 -1.76 6.91 -23.07
CA ARG A 36 -0.92 6.08 -22.21
C ARG A 36 0.23 6.84 -21.57
N TYR A 37 0.95 7.66 -22.34
CA TYR A 37 2.22 8.25 -21.91
C TYR A 37 2.16 9.75 -21.60
N SER A 38 1.18 10.46 -22.13
CA SER A 38 1.10 11.92 -22.11
C SER A 38 -0.28 12.44 -21.70
N ASP A 39 -1.13 11.60 -21.11
CA ASP A 39 -2.48 11.99 -20.73
C ASP A 39 -2.49 13.15 -19.75
N HIS A 40 -1.55 13.17 -18.82
CA HIS A 40 -1.47 14.10 -17.70
C HIS A 40 -0.45 15.23 -17.86
N ILE A 41 0.26 15.32 -19.00
CA ILE A 41 1.18 16.45 -19.24
C ILE A 41 0.42 17.78 -19.24
N ALA A 42 1.09 18.86 -18.81
CA ALA A 42 0.44 20.18 -18.62
C ALA A 42 -0.01 20.87 -19.92
N PHE A 43 0.25 20.26 -21.05
CA PHE A 43 -0.06 20.84 -22.37
C PHE A 43 -1.12 20.01 -23.10
N PRO A 44 -2.13 20.66 -23.71
CA PRO A 44 -3.11 19.97 -24.52
C PRO A 44 -2.45 19.44 -25.80
N VAL A 45 -2.50 18.14 -25.98
CA VAL A 45 -2.14 17.48 -27.23
C VAL A 45 -3.33 17.51 -28.16
N ARG A 46 -3.16 18.10 -29.34
CA ARG A 46 -4.25 18.23 -30.34
C ARG A 46 -3.98 17.35 -31.52
N MET A 47 -4.98 16.60 -31.94
CA MET A 47 -4.94 15.76 -33.14
C MET A 47 -6.09 16.12 -34.09
N PRO A 48 -5.94 15.88 -35.39
CA PRO A 48 -7.06 16.04 -36.33
C PRO A 48 -8.25 15.18 -35.89
N ARG A 49 -9.44 15.77 -35.99
CA ARG A 49 -10.71 15.09 -35.71
C ARG A 49 -11.07 14.19 -36.88
N GLU A 50 -11.33 12.93 -36.63
CA GLU A 50 -11.71 11.98 -37.65
C GLU A 50 -13.11 12.26 -38.19
N GLY A 51 -13.27 12.16 -39.52
CA GLY A 51 -14.55 12.34 -40.19
C GLY A 51 -15.02 13.78 -40.32
N ALA A 52 -14.25 14.79 -39.90
CA ALA A 52 -14.59 16.19 -40.10
C ALA A 52 -14.35 16.59 -41.57
N ALA A 53 -15.33 17.30 -42.15
CA ALA A 53 -15.22 17.82 -43.52
C ALA A 53 -14.17 18.92 -43.70
N THR A 54 -13.74 19.53 -42.58
CA THR A 54 -12.68 20.55 -42.47
C THR A 54 -11.63 20.07 -41.50
N LEU A 55 -10.41 20.59 -41.61
CA LEU A 55 -9.29 20.23 -40.72
C LEU A 55 -9.51 20.83 -39.31
N GLU A 56 -10.34 20.13 -38.50
CA GLU A 56 -10.60 20.48 -37.11
C GLU A 56 -9.68 19.69 -36.18
N PHE A 57 -9.19 20.33 -35.13
CA PHE A 57 -8.33 19.69 -34.13
C PHE A 57 -9.10 19.53 -32.83
N GLU A 58 -8.97 18.35 -32.22
CA GLU A 58 -9.49 18.05 -30.88
C GLU A 58 -8.36 17.75 -29.90
N VAL A 59 -8.59 18.04 -28.62
CA VAL A 59 -7.67 17.68 -27.53
C VAL A 59 -7.88 16.20 -27.21
N VAL A 60 -6.80 15.42 -27.22
CA VAL A 60 -6.83 13.96 -27.06
C VAL A 60 -6.29 13.46 -25.71
N ASN A 61 -5.74 14.36 -24.89
CA ASN A 61 -5.30 14.07 -23.52
C ASN A 61 -6.09 14.89 -22.50
N GLN A 62 -6.06 14.50 -21.24
CA GLN A 62 -6.74 15.24 -20.16
C GLN A 62 -6.01 16.55 -19.80
N ALA A 63 -4.73 16.66 -20.10
CA ALA A 63 -3.86 17.81 -19.81
C ALA A 63 -3.86 18.27 -18.34
N GLN A 64 -4.41 17.48 -17.45
CA GLN A 64 -4.45 17.71 -16.01
C GLN A 64 -4.13 16.41 -15.27
N ALA A 65 -3.30 16.53 -14.24
CA ALA A 65 -3.04 15.45 -13.30
C ALA A 65 -3.80 15.74 -12.00
N LEU A 66 -4.69 14.86 -11.59
CA LEU A 66 -5.47 15.01 -10.36
C LEU A 66 -4.55 15.23 -9.16
N TRP A 67 -3.45 14.48 -9.08
CA TRP A 67 -2.46 14.58 -8.00
C TRP A 67 -1.66 15.89 -7.98
N CYS A 68 -1.72 16.71 -9.03
CA CYS A 68 -1.09 18.02 -9.06
C CYS A 68 -2.01 19.15 -8.58
N ARG A 69 -3.32 18.87 -8.43
CA ARG A 69 -4.29 19.85 -7.92
C ARG A 69 -4.17 19.99 -6.40
N PRO A 70 -4.47 21.18 -5.83
CA PRO A 70 -4.60 21.33 -4.40
C PRO A 70 -5.64 20.37 -3.82
N ARG A 71 -5.36 19.76 -2.67
CA ARG A 71 -6.29 18.82 -2.02
C ARG A 71 -7.68 19.40 -1.76
N SER A 72 -7.74 20.70 -1.48
CA SER A 72 -9.00 21.44 -1.22
C SER A 72 -9.89 21.58 -2.47
N GLU A 73 -9.34 21.33 -3.64
CA GLU A 73 -10.05 21.44 -4.93
C GLU A 73 -10.45 20.08 -5.52
N VAL A 74 -10.08 19.00 -4.86
CA VAL A 74 -10.37 17.63 -5.30
C VAL A 74 -11.41 17.02 -4.37
N THR A 75 -12.52 16.59 -4.94
CA THR A 75 -13.61 15.93 -4.20
C THR A 75 -13.30 14.45 -3.95
N ASP A 76 -13.94 13.87 -2.94
CA ASP A 76 -13.82 12.44 -2.64
C ASP A 76 -14.24 11.56 -3.83
N GLN A 77 -15.28 12.01 -4.57
CA GLN A 77 -15.71 11.31 -5.78
C GLN A 77 -14.63 11.27 -6.86
N GLU A 78 -13.92 12.39 -7.08
CA GLU A 78 -12.81 12.44 -8.05
C GLU A 78 -11.67 11.52 -7.62
N TYR A 79 -11.38 11.39 -6.31
CA TYR A 79 -10.40 10.42 -5.81
C TYR A 79 -10.83 8.99 -6.07
N CYS A 80 -12.10 8.64 -5.84
CA CYS A 80 -12.64 7.31 -6.10
C CYS A 80 -12.64 6.99 -7.61
N ASP A 81 -13.07 7.91 -8.45
CA ASP A 81 -13.09 7.73 -9.91
C ASP A 81 -11.68 7.53 -10.48
N PHE A 82 -10.71 8.30 -9.96
CA PHE A 82 -9.31 8.14 -10.34
C PHE A 82 -8.75 6.80 -9.89
N TYR A 83 -9.08 6.36 -8.66
CA TYR A 83 -8.69 5.02 -8.19
C TYR A 83 -9.19 3.93 -9.11
N ARG A 84 -10.50 3.92 -9.45
CA ARG A 84 -11.08 2.93 -10.37
C ARG A 84 -10.40 2.94 -11.73
N HIS A 85 -10.02 4.14 -12.21
CA HIS A 85 -9.31 4.28 -13.48
C HIS A 85 -7.91 3.65 -13.46
N ILE A 86 -7.12 3.84 -12.39
CA ILE A 86 -5.74 3.35 -12.32
C ILE A 86 -5.60 1.91 -11.84
N SER A 87 -6.55 1.43 -11.02
CA SER A 87 -6.53 0.08 -10.43
C SER A 87 -7.29 -0.94 -11.28
N HIS A 88 -8.21 -0.48 -12.14
CA HIS A 88 -9.20 -1.31 -12.83
C HIS A 88 -10.10 -2.10 -11.86
N ASP A 89 -10.26 -1.61 -10.65
CA ASP A 89 -11.15 -2.14 -9.63
C ASP A 89 -12.53 -1.47 -9.75
N GLY A 90 -13.59 -2.24 -9.62
CA GLY A 90 -14.95 -1.71 -9.64
C GLY A 90 -15.41 -1.14 -8.29
N ALA A 91 -14.70 -1.44 -7.20
CA ALA A 91 -15.01 -0.95 -5.86
C ALA A 91 -14.33 0.38 -5.56
N ASP A 92 -14.84 1.10 -4.55
CA ASP A 92 -14.17 2.27 -4.01
C ASP A 92 -13.02 1.87 -3.08
N PRO A 93 -11.96 2.69 -2.98
CA PRO A 93 -10.87 2.42 -2.05
C PRO A 93 -11.34 2.61 -0.60
N LEU A 94 -10.77 1.84 0.33
CA LEU A 94 -11.02 2.01 1.77
C LEU A 94 -10.48 3.32 2.32
N ALA A 95 -9.33 3.75 1.80
CA ALA A 95 -8.68 4.99 2.19
C ALA A 95 -7.75 5.50 1.09
N TRP A 96 -7.43 6.81 1.13
CA TRP A 96 -6.41 7.41 0.27
C TRP A 96 -5.62 8.49 1.00
N SER A 97 -4.43 8.76 0.47
CA SER A 97 -3.55 9.81 0.97
C SER A 97 -2.92 10.57 -0.18
N HIS A 98 -3.25 11.85 -0.30
CA HIS A 98 -2.70 12.75 -1.31
C HIS A 98 -1.68 13.67 -0.65
N ASN A 99 -0.41 13.63 -1.08
CA ASN A 99 0.68 14.37 -0.48
C ASN A 99 1.54 15.04 -1.55
N ARG A 100 1.95 16.26 -1.26
CA ARG A 100 2.94 17.01 -2.02
C ARG A 100 4.12 17.34 -1.12
N VAL A 101 5.30 17.00 -1.56
CA VAL A 101 6.55 17.28 -0.87
C VAL A 101 7.34 18.28 -1.70
N GLU A 102 7.74 19.37 -1.04
CA GLU A 102 8.53 20.45 -1.64
C GLU A 102 9.83 20.62 -0.83
N GLY A 103 10.89 21.03 -1.48
CA GLY A 103 12.19 21.28 -0.86
C GLY A 103 13.36 20.63 -1.61
N LYS A 104 14.25 19.95 -0.90
CA LYS A 104 15.40 19.28 -1.51
C LYS A 104 15.00 18.18 -2.51
N ARG A 105 13.84 17.58 -2.30
CA ARG A 105 13.20 16.62 -3.19
C ARG A 105 11.78 17.05 -3.42
N GLU A 106 11.39 17.10 -4.68
CA GLU A 106 10.05 17.50 -5.08
C GLU A 106 9.33 16.32 -5.72
N TYR A 107 8.25 15.89 -5.07
CA TYR A 107 7.37 14.87 -5.62
C TYR A 107 5.96 14.99 -5.06
N THR A 108 5.02 14.48 -5.82
CA THR A 108 3.64 14.31 -5.39
C THR A 108 3.31 12.82 -5.35
N SER A 109 2.53 12.40 -4.37
CA SER A 109 2.05 11.02 -4.27
C SER A 109 0.56 10.99 -3.95
N LEU A 110 -0.12 10.04 -4.58
CA LEU A 110 -1.51 9.71 -4.30
C LEU A 110 -1.59 8.20 -4.09
N LEU A 111 -1.76 7.80 -2.84
CA LEU A 111 -1.78 6.40 -2.40
C LEU A 111 -3.19 5.98 -2.06
N TYR A 112 -3.54 4.72 -2.35
CA TYR A 112 -4.83 4.13 -2.07
C TYR A 112 -4.71 2.78 -1.38
N VAL A 113 -5.61 2.49 -0.47
CA VAL A 113 -5.86 1.16 0.08
C VAL A 113 -7.05 0.57 -0.67
N PRO A 114 -6.89 -0.50 -1.47
CA PRO A 114 -8.00 -1.19 -2.12
C PRO A 114 -9.01 -1.76 -1.13
N ALA A 115 -10.26 -1.97 -1.58
CA ALA A 115 -11.27 -2.68 -0.79
C ALA A 115 -11.05 -4.19 -0.79
N HIS A 116 -10.52 -4.73 -1.90
CA HIS A 116 -10.32 -6.17 -2.09
C HIS A 116 -8.91 -6.48 -2.54
N ALA A 117 -8.40 -7.63 -2.08
CA ALA A 117 -7.11 -8.13 -2.51
C ALA A 117 -7.19 -8.56 -3.99
N PRO A 118 -6.30 -8.07 -4.86
CA PRO A 118 -6.21 -8.57 -6.21
C PRO A 118 -5.81 -10.06 -6.19
N PHE A 119 -6.31 -10.83 -7.15
CA PHE A 119 -6.10 -12.29 -7.22
C PHE A 119 -4.61 -12.68 -7.29
N ASP A 120 -3.77 -11.79 -7.79
CA ASP A 120 -2.33 -11.96 -7.97
C ASP A 120 -1.49 -11.41 -6.80
N LEU A 121 -2.11 -10.94 -5.71
CA LEU A 121 -1.42 -10.37 -4.54
C LEU A 121 -0.33 -11.29 -3.99
N TRP A 122 -0.57 -12.59 -4.03
CA TRP A 122 0.32 -13.64 -3.50
C TRP A 122 1.25 -14.24 -4.54
N GLN A 123 1.11 -13.85 -5.81
CA GLN A 123 1.96 -14.33 -6.88
C GLN A 123 3.29 -13.56 -6.90
N ARG A 124 4.37 -14.27 -7.18
CA ARG A 124 5.72 -13.68 -7.19
C ARG A 124 5.88 -12.59 -8.25
N GLU A 125 5.16 -12.70 -9.35
CA GLU A 125 5.16 -11.78 -10.50
C GLU A 125 3.92 -10.88 -10.54
N GLY A 126 3.10 -10.89 -9.50
CA GLY A 126 1.88 -10.07 -9.42
C GLY A 126 2.15 -8.58 -9.58
N ALA A 127 1.18 -7.88 -10.13
CA ALA A 127 1.26 -6.43 -10.35
C ALA A 127 1.34 -5.69 -9.01
N ARG A 128 2.49 -5.14 -8.69
CA ARG A 128 2.80 -4.47 -7.43
C ARG A 128 3.56 -3.17 -7.66
N GLY A 129 3.44 -2.26 -6.69
CA GLY A 129 4.06 -0.95 -6.78
C GLY A 129 3.15 0.12 -7.35
N LEU A 130 3.73 1.29 -7.50
CA LEU A 130 3.03 2.49 -7.91
C LEU A 130 3.21 2.74 -9.40
N LYS A 131 2.29 3.53 -9.99
CA LYS A 131 2.53 4.13 -11.31
C LYS A 131 3.52 5.27 -11.13
N LEU A 132 4.66 5.19 -11.78
CA LEU A 132 5.68 6.23 -11.74
C LEU A 132 5.48 7.22 -12.88
N TYR A 133 5.45 8.49 -12.51
CA TYR A 133 5.50 9.63 -13.41
C TYR A 133 6.74 10.46 -13.09
N VAL A 134 7.28 11.13 -14.09
CA VAL A 134 8.31 12.15 -13.95
C VAL A 134 7.82 13.39 -14.68
N ARG A 135 7.58 14.47 -13.93
CA ARG A 135 7.02 15.71 -14.47
C ARG A 135 5.72 15.47 -15.27
N ARG A 136 4.83 14.62 -14.73
CA ARG A 136 3.55 14.19 -15.32
C ARG A 136 3.66 13.33 -16.60
N VAL A 137 4.87 12.96 -17.00
CA VAL A 137 5.10 11.99 -18.06
C VAL A 137 5.09 10.59 -17.45
N TYR A 138 4.26 9.71 -17.97
CA TYR A 138 4.24 8.32 -17.53
C TYR A 138 5.56 7.62 -17.87
N ILE A 139 6.14 6.95 -16.89
CA ILE A 139 7.38 6.20 -17.02
C ILE A 139 7.11 4.71 -17.00
N MET A 140 6.45 4.20 -15.95
CA MET A 140 6.18 2.78 -15.83
C MET A 140 5.04 2.48 -14.85
N ASP A 141 4.43 1.32 -15.04
CA ASP A 141 3.61 0.65 -14.04
C ASP A 141 4.49 -0.19 -13.10
N ASN A 142 3.96 -0.49 -11.94
CA ASN A 142 4.57 -1.42 -10.99
C ASN A 142 6.01 -1.03 -10.61
N ALA A 143 6.21 0.23 -10.24
CA ALA A 143 7.47 0.71 -9.67
C ALA A 143 7.60 0.20 -8.23
N ASP A 144 8.03 -1.06 -8.09
CA ASP A 144 8.14 -1.82 -6.84
C ASP A 144 9.24 -1.30 -5.90
N GLN A 145 10.14 -0.46 -6.41
CA GLN A 145 11.20 0.18 -5.64
C GLN A 145 10.68 1.19 -4.60
N PHE A 146 9.48 1.73 -4.80
CA PHE A 146 8.93 2.81 -3.97
C PHE A 146 8.19 2.36 -2.71
N LEU A 147 7.86 1.07 -2.58
CA LEU A 147 7.23 0.51 -1.39
C LEU A 147 7.88 -0.84 -1.02
N PRO A 148 7.95 -1.18 0.28
CA PRO A 148 8.37 -2.52 0.70
C PRO A 148 7.31 -3.57 0.33
N LEU A 149 7.72 -4.84 0.29
CA LEU A 149 6.89 -5.94 -0.20
C LEU A 149 5.61 -6.13 0.65
N TYR A 150 5.69 -5.93 1.94
CA TYR A 150 4.53 -6.06 2.82
C TYR A 150 3.43 -5.01 2.58
N LEU A 151 3.74 -3.93 1.83
CA LEU A 151 2.77 -2.91 1.37
C LEU A 151 2.41 -3.07 -0.12
N ARG A 152 2.64 -4.23 -0.72
CA ARG A 152 2.39 -4.51 -2.14
C ARG A 152 0.94 -4.33 -2.60
N PHE A 153 0.00 -4.31 -1.66
CA PHE A 153 -1.41 -4.04 -1.92
C PHE A 153 -1.71 -2.55 -2.18
N ILE A 154 -0.84 -1.63 -1.76
CA ILE A 154 -1.02 -0.20 -2.00
C ILE A 154 -0.96 0.08 -3.49
N LYS A 155 -1.98 0.78 -3.99
CA LYS A 155 -2.05 1.29 -5.36
C LYS A 155 -1.87 2.79 -5.35
N GLY A 156 -1.57 3.36 -6.52
CA GLY A 156 -1.48 4.81 -6.62
C GLY A 156 -0.41 5.30 -7.58
N VAL A 157 -0.06 6.57 -7.39
CA VAL A 157 0.83 7.33 -8.26
C VAL A 157 1.94 7.97 -7.43
N ALA A 158 3.15 7.95 -7.96
CA ALA A 158 4.27 8.78 -7.53
C ALA A 158 4.76 9.60 -8.73
N ASP A 159 4.81 10.93 -8.58
CA ASP A 159 5.26 11.85 -9.64
C ASP A 159 6.42 12.69 -9.11
N SER A 160 7.62 12.46 -9.61
CA SER A 160 8.84 13.15 -9.20
C SER A 160 9.23 14.23 -10.21
N SER A 161 9.63 15.39 -9.70
CA SER A 161 10.23 16.46 -10.51
C SER A 161 11.74 16.29 -10.71
N ASP A 162 12.40 15.51 -9.85
CA ASP A 162 13.87 15.40 -9.77
C ASP A 162 14.42 14.20 -10.53
N LEU A 163 13.65 13.15 -10.71
CA LEU A 163 14.08 12.00 -11.48
C LEU A 163 14.22 12.35 -12.97
N PRO A 164 15.19 11.76 -13.69
CA PRO A 164 15.32 11.96 -15.12
C PRO A 164 14.24 11.20 -15.89
N LEU A 165 13.79 11.76 -17.03
CA LEU A 165 12.75 11.14 -17.87
C LEU A 165 13.17 9.79 -18.50
N ASN A 166 14.47 9.55 -18.64
CA ASN A 166 15.01 8.29 -19.18
C ASN A 166 15.33 7.26 -18.09
N VAL A 167 14.69 7.37 -16.93
CA VAL A 167 14.92 6.45 -15.81
C VAL A 167 14.49 5.03 -16.18
N SER A 168 15.36 4.06 -15.90
CA SER A 168 15.10 2.62 -16.03
C SER A 168 14.95 1.98 -14.65
N ARG A 169 14.42 0.76 -14.59
CA ARG A 169 14.31 0.01 -13.33
C ARG A 169 15.66 -0.16 -12.63
N GLU A 170 16.73 -0.36 -13.38
CA GLU A 170 18.09 -0.49 -12.85
C GLU A 170 18.58 0.82 -12.18
N LEU A 171 18.30 1.97 -12.83
CA LEU A 171 18.63 3.29 -12.28
C LEU A 171 17.84 3.59 -11.01
N LEU A 172 16.60 3.11 -10.90
CA LEU A 172 15.79 3.28 -9.70
C LEU A 172 16.35 2.49 -8.51
N GLN A 173 16.94 1.31 -8.73
CA GLN A 173 17.45 0.45 -7.65
C GLN A 173 18.67 1.02 -6.92
N GLN A 174 19.43 1.91 -7.55
CA GLN A 174 20.68 2.47 -7.01
C GLN A 174 20.59 3.99 -6.74
N ASN A 175 19.40 4.54 -6.67
CA ASN A 175 19.20 5.98 -6.56
C ASN A 175 18.80 6.37 -5.12
N ALA A 176 19.63 7.19 -4.47
CA ALA A 176 19.39 7.68 -3.10
C ALA A 176 18.09 8.51 -2.97
N ASP A 177 17.61 9.14 -4.05
CA ASP A 177 16.35 9.86 -4.04
C ASP A 177 15.16 8.90 -4.02
N VAL A 178 15.27 7.77 -4.72
CA VAL A 178 14.28 6.68 -4.69
C VAL A 178 14.19 6.04 -3.30
N GLU A 179 15.32 5.77 -2.65
CA GLU A 179 15.33 5.24 -1.28
C GLU A 179 14.67 6.19 -0.28
N ALA A 180 14.97 7.49 -0.40
CA ALA A 180 14.33 8.49 0.46
C ALA A 180 12.84 8.64 0.18
N MET A 181 12.40 8.57 -1.08
CA MET A 181 10.99 8.54 -1.45
C MET A 181 10.32 7.27 -0.90
N ARG A 182 10.96 6.10 -1.02
CA ARG A 182 10.47 4.84 -0.46
C ARG A 182 10.21 4.96 1.05
N ALA A 183 11.17 5.47 1.81
CA ALA A 183 11.01 5.65 3.25
C ALA A 183 9.85 6.62 3.59
N ALA A 184 9.70 7.70 2.82
CA ALA A 184 8.63 8.67 3.01
C ALA A 184 7.25 8.09 2.62
N LEU A 185 7.15 7.38 1.50
CA LEU A 185 5.91 6.74 1.04
C LEU A 185 5.48 5.60 1.98
N THR A 186 6.42 4.79 2.46
CA THR A 186 6.18 3.78 3.49
C THR A 186 5.58 4.40 4.75
N ARG A 187 6.19 5.48 5.25
CA ARG A 187 5.65 6.21 6.40
C ARG A 187 4.23 6.72 6.14
N ARG A 188 3.96 7.29 4.97
CA ARG A 188 2.63 7.79 4.60
C ARG A 188 1.59 6.67 4.51
N ALA A 189 1.96 5.52 3.96
CA ALA A 189 1.09 4.35 3.92
C ALA A 189 0.73 3.87 5.34
N LEU A 190 1.70 3.78 6.24
CA LEU A 190 1.46 3.40 7.63
C LEU A 190 0.61 4.44 8.39
N GLU A 191 0.87 5.74 8.20
CA GLU A 191 0.04 6.82 8.76
C GLU A 191 -1.41 6.74 8.25
N MET A 192 -1.63 6.42 6.97
CA MET A 192 -2.95 6.22 6.38
C MET A 192 -3.67 5.03 7.01
N LEU A 193 -2.99 3.90 7.20
CA LEU A 193 -3.53 2.72 7.87
C LEU A 193 -3.83 2.99 9.35
N THR A 194 -2.96 3.72 10.04
CA THR A 194 -3.19 4.14 11.43
C THR A 194 -4.44 5.00 11.54
N LYS A 195 -4.58 5.97 10.65
CA LYS A 195 -5.78 6.80 10.61
C LYS A 195 -7.03 5.96 10.32
N LEU A 196 -7.00 5.07 9.34
CA LEU A 196 -8.12 4.18 9.05
C LEU A 196 -8.49 3.31 10.27
N SER A 197 -7.50 2.79 11.01
CA SER A 197 -7.73 1.93 12.18
C SER A 197 -8.37 2.66 13.37
N THR A 198 -8.20 3.99 13.45
CA THR A 198 -8.76 4.82 14.53
C THR A 198 -10.10 5.43 14.14
N ASP A 199 -10.24 5.91 12.91
CA ASP A 199 -11.39 6.69 12.47
C ASP A 199 -12.55 5.82 11.99
N ASP A 200 -12.27 4.62 11.43
CA ASP A 200 -13.27 3.71 10.87
C ASP A 200 -12.87 2.24 11.12
N LYS A 201 -13.28 1.74 12.28
CA LYS A 201 -12.96 0.37 12.72
C LYS A 201 -13.56 -0.71 11.82
N GLU A 202 -14.73 -0.46 11.22
CA GLU A 202 -15.40 -1.42 10.33
C GLU A 202 -14.61 -1.55 9.02
N LYS A 203 -14.27 -0.45 8.37
CA LYS A 203 -13.42 -0.46 7.18
C LYS A 203 -12.03 -1.02 7.47
N TYR A 204 -11.49 -0.75 8.67
CA TYR A 204 -10.21 -1.35 9.06
C TYR A 204 -10.32 -2.86 9.23
N GLN A 205 -11.45 -3.37 9.72
CA GLN A 205 -11.70 -4.81 9.81
C GLN A 205 -11.79 -5.46 8.42
N ASP A 206 -12.40 -4.80 7.44
CA ASP A 206 -12.43 -5.26 6.05
C ASP A 206 -11.03 -5.24 5.43
N PHE A 207 -10.27 -4.16 5.65
CA PHE A 207 -8.85 -4.10 5.30
C PHE A 207 -8.06 -5.28 5.89
N TRP A 208 -8.25 -5.57 7.18
CA TRP A 208 -7.51 -6.62 7.88
C TRP A 208 -7.78 -8.01 7.30
N LYS A 209 -9.02 -8.32 6.97
CA LYS A 209 -9.40 -9.60 6.33
C LYS A 209 -8.67 -9.82 5.01
N GLU A 210 -8.50 -8.77 4.23
CA GLU A 210 -7.91 -8.84 2.88
C GLU A 210 -6.37 -8.78 2.92
N PHE A 211 -5.79 -7.95 3.78
CA PHE A 211 -4.38 -7.58 3.73
C PHE A 211 -3.59 -7.82 5.01
N GLY A 212 -4.24 -8.23 6.09
CA GLY A 212 -3.61 -8.41 7.40
C GLY A 212 -2.40 -9.33 7.36
N ARG A 213 -2.51 -10.44 6.63
CA ARG A 213 -1.40 -11.38 6.42
C ARG A 213 -0.20 -10.71 5.72
N ALA A 214 -0.43 -9.89 4.69
CA ALA A 214 0.64 -9.17 4.01
C ALA A 214 1.29 -8.13 4.94
N LEU A 215 0.48 -7.41 5.72
CA LEU A 215 0.97 -6.42 6.67
C LEU A 215 1.84 -7.04 7.78
N LYS A 216 1.49 -8.23 8.27
CA LYS A 216 2.28 -8.99 9.26
C LYS A 216 3.72 -9.23 8.81
N GLU A 217 3.96 -9.48 7.51
CA GLU A 217 5.30 -9.69 6.95
C GLU A 217 6.25 -8.52 7.27
N GLY A 218 5.70 -7.29 7.38
CA GLY A 218 6.46 -6.07 7.68
C GLY A 218 7.16 -6.08 9.03
N LEU A 219 6.70 -6.86 10.01
CA LEU A 219 7.35 -6.99 11.31
C LEU A 219 8.76 -7.60 11.20
N HIS A 220 8.97 -8.43 10.20
CA HIS A 220 10.26 -9.03 9.90
C HIS A 220 11.04 -8.24 8.84
N GLU A 221 10.37 -7.81 7.76
CA GLU A 221 10.99 -7.14 6.62
C GLU A 221 11.44 -5.71 6.93
N ASP A 222 10.75 -5.00 7.84
CA ASP A 222 10.98 -3.60 8.14
C ASP A 222 11.09 -3.33 9.66
N PRO A 223 12.19 -3.77 10.29
CA PRO A 223 12.41 -3.55 11.72
C PRO A 223 12.37 -2.08 12.13
N ALA A 224 12.72 -1.16 11.23
CA ALA A 224 12.72 0.27 11.50
C ALA A 224 11.31 0.88 11.70
N ASN A 225 10.28 0.25 11.15
CA ASN A 225 8.89 0.68 11.32
C ASN A 225 8.07 -0.28 12.20
N ARG A 226 8.70 -1.22 12.90
CA ARG A 226 8.01 -2.21 13.75
C ARG A 226 7.07 -1.56 14.77
N ASP A 227 7.50 -0.50 15.44
CA ASP A 227 6.69 0.22 16.42
C ASP A 227 5.41 0.84 15.82
N LYS A 228 5.42 1.14 14.52
CA LYS A 228 4.24 1.64 13.81
C LYS A 228 3.35 0.49 13.30
N LEU A 229 3.92 -0.68 13.07
CA LEU A 229 3.20 -1.87 12.61
C LEU A 229 2.47 -2.57 13.74
N LEU A 230 3.08 -2.68 14.93
CA LEU A 230 2.49 -3.38 16.08
C LEU A 230 1.07 -2.92 16.44
N PRO A 231 0.74 -1.61 16.51
CA PRO A 231 -0.61 -1.14 16.80
C PRO A 231 -1.64 -1.47 15.70
N LEU A 232 -1.17 -1.75 14.48
CA LEU A 232 -2.00 -2.07 13.33
C LEU A 232 -2.44 -3.53 13.31
N LEU A 233 -1.79 -4.42 14.06
CA LEU A 233 -2.11 -5.84 14.06
C LEU A 233 -3.47 -6.11 14.70
N ARG A 234 -4.15 -7.14 14.18
CA ARG A 234 -5.38 -7.68 14.76
C ARG A 234 -5.25 -9.19 14.91
N PHE A 235 -5.83 -9.70 15.97
CA PHE A 235 -5.76 -11.10 16.34
C PHE A 235 -7.14 -11.62 16.74
N ALA A 236 -7.37 -12.90 16.55
CA ALA A 236 -8.42 -13.59 17.26
C ALA A 236 -8.02 -13.79 18.72
N SER A 237 -8.98 -13.93 19.62
CA SER A 237 -8.72 -14.05 21.04
C SER A 237 -9.66 -15.04 21.72
N THR A 238 -9.23 -15.60 22.85
CA THR A 238 -10.06 -16.47 23.69
C THR A 238 -11.24 -15.75 24.33
N VAL A 239 -11.23 -14.42 24.43
CA VAL A 239 -12.33 -13.61 24.97
C VAL A 239 -13.51 -13.56 24.01
N ASN A 240 -13.25 -13.56 22.71
CA ASN A 240 -14.29 -13.55 21.70
C ASN A 240 -14.77 -14.97 21.39
N ALA A 241 -16.09 -15.18 21.33
CA ALA A 241 -16.64 -16.50 20.96
C ALA A 241 -16.34 -16.89 19.51
N GLU A 242 -16.22 -15.89 18.63
CA GLU A 242 -15.91 -16.05 17.21
C GLU A 242 -14.41 -16.02 16.95
N ASN A 243 -13.99 -16.60 15.83
CA ASN A 243 -12.58 -16.57 15.37
C ASN A 243 -12.25 -15.29 14.58
N THR A 244 -12.89 -14.18 14.93
CA THR A 244 -12.70 -12.90 14.26
C THR A 244 -11.44 -12.23 14.76
N GLU A 245 -10.55 -11.89 13.85
CA GLU A 245 -9.32 -11.14 14.15
C GLU A 245 -9.62 -9.64 14.29
N ASN A 246 -10.10 -9.23 15.45
CA ASN A 246 -10.49 -7.84 15.74
C ASN A 246 -9.84 -7.26 17.00
N VAL A 247 -9.01 -8.03 17.69
CA VAL A 247 -8.32 -7.61 18.92
C VAL A 247 -6.95 -7.04 18.56
N SER A 248 -6.69 -5.80 18.92
CA SER A 248 -5.35 -5.20 18.85
C SER A 248 -4.51 -5.56 20.08
N LEU A 249 -3.19 -5.37 20.00
CA LEU A 249 -2.32 -5.52 21.17
C LEU A 249 -2.68 -4.50 22.27
N ALA A 250 -3.08 -3.29 21.92
CA ALA A 250 -3.53 -2.29 22.88
C ALA A 250 -4.83 -2.69 23.58
N ASP A 251 -5.80 -3.28 22.85
CA ASP A 251 -7.02 -3.82 23.46
C ASP A 251 -6.71 -4.95 24.45
N TYR A 252 -5.73 -5.79 24.13
CA TYR A 252 -5.28 -6.84 25.02
C TYR A 252 -4.65 -6.27 26.30
N VAL A 253 -3.70 -5.30 26.15
CA VAL A 253 -3.03 -4.66 27.28
C VAL A 253 -4.04 -3.95 28.20
N ALA A 254 -5.06 -3.31 27.63
CA ALA A 254 -6.13 -2.67 28.42
C ALA A 254 -6.96 -3.67 29.26
N ARG A 255 -6.92 -4.96 28.93
CA ARG A 255 -7.65 -6.04 29.66
C ARG A 255 -6.74 -6.92 30.50
N LEU A 256 -5.46 -6.59 30.66
CA LEU A 256 -4.54 -7.33 31.51
C LEU A 256 -5.07 -7.41 32.95
N GLN A 257 -4.95 -8.59 33.54
CA GLN A 257 -5.29 -8.77 34.95
C GLN A 257 -4.22 -8.17 35.87
N SER A 258 -4.62 -7.81 37.08
CA SER A 258 -3.66 -7.34 38.09
C SER A 258 -2.59 -8.40 38.34
N GLY A 259 -1.32 -8.02 38.14
CA GLY A 259 -0.16 -8.93 38.29
C GLY A 259 0.19 -9.72 37.00
N GLN A 260 -0.54 -9.56 35.92
CA GLN A 260 -0.18 -10.13 34.62
C GLN A 260 0.85 -9.26 33.92
N ASN A 261 2.04 -9.82 33.61
CA ASN A 261 3.16 -9.10 33.00
C ASN A 261 3.39 -9.47 31.53
N HIS A 262 2.64 -10.44 30.99
CA HIS A 262 2.87 -10.98 29.67
C HIS A 262 1.61 -10.90 28.79
N ILE A 263 1.83 -10.70 27.51
CA ILE A 263 0.85 -10.92 26.45
C ILE A 263 0.98 -12.37 26.00
N TYR A 264 -0.02 -13.20 26.25
CA TYR A 264 0.00 -14.60 25.89
C TYR A 264 -0.56 -14.82 24.49
N TYR A 265 0.10 -15.66 23.70
CA TYR A 265 -0.38 -16.06 22.39
C TYR A 265 -0.16 -17.53 22.12
N LEU A 266 -0.97 -18.10 21.21
CA LEU A 266 -0.88 -19.47 20.74
C LEU A 266 -0.92 -19.48 19.22
N ILE A 267 0.02 -20.19 18.59
CA ILE A 267 0.04 -20.44 17.15
C ILE A 267 -0.41 -21.87 16.90
N ALA A 268 -1.32 -22.06 15.95
CA ALA A 268 -1.82 -23.38 15.52
C ALA A 268 -2.20 -23.36 14.04
N ASP A 269 -2.45 -24.52 13.44
CA ASP A 269 -2.80 -24.67 12.03
C ASP A 269 -4.14 -24.01 11.63
N SER A 270 -4.99 -23.73 12.61
CA SER A 270 -6.24 -23.00 12.44
C SER A 270 -6.71 -22.37 13.74
N HIS A 271 -7.52 -21.32 13.67
CA HIS A 271 -8.15 -20.72 14.86
C HIS A 271 -8.99 -21.73 15.65
N ALA A 272 -9.64 -22.67 14.97
CA ALA A 272 -10.39 -23.74 15.64
C ALA A 272 -9.45 -24.67 16.43
N ALA A 273 -8.32 -25.07 15.85
CA ALA A 273 -7.31 -25.88 16.55
C ALA A 273 -6.71 -25.10 17.72
N ALA A 274 -6.35 -23.83 17.53
CA ALA A 274 -5.86 -22.97 18.60
C ALA A 274 -6.85 -22.92 19.77
N ARG A 275 -8.14 -22.69 19.48
CA ARG A 275 -9.18 -22.55 20.49
C ARG A 275 -9.41 -23.80 21.33
N HIS A 276 -9.21 -24.99 20.77
CA HIS A 276 -9.36 -26.26 21.45
C HIS A 276 -8.05 -26.85 22.01
N SER A 277 -7.00 -26.07 21.98
CA SER A 277 -5.68 -26.52 22.47
C SER A 277 -5.69 -26.76 23.99
N PRO A 278 -5.11 -27.87 24.47
CA PRO A 278 -4.97 -28.14 25.90
C PRO A 278 -4.09 -27.10 26.61
N HIS A 279 -3.19 -26.44 25.90
CA HIS A 279 -2.34 -25.36 26.46
C HIS A 279 -3.15 -24.16 26.97
N LEU A 280 -4.40 -24.01 26.57
CA LEU A 280 -5.28 -22.93 27.05
C LEU A 280 -6.00 -23.25 28.37
N GLU A 281 -6.00 -24.53 28.83
CA GLU A 281 -6.84 -24.95 29.93
C GLU A 281 -6.57 -24.20 31.23
N LEU A 282 -5.29 -24.10 31.60
CA LEU A 282 -4.87 -23.38 32.79
C LEU A 282 -5.18 -21.88 32.70
N LEU A 283 -4.89 -21.25 31.57
CA LEU A 283 -5.13 -19.83 31.36
C LEU A 283 -6.62 -19.48 31.38
N ARG A 284 -7.46 -20.36 30.81
CA ARG A 284 -8.93 -20.24 30.89
C ARG A 284 -9.44 -20.34 32.33
N LYS A 285 -8.94 -21.31 33.11
CA LYS A 285 -9.33 -21.45 34.54
C LYS A 285 -8.99 -20.19 35.33
N LYS A 286 -7.94 -19.51 34.96
CA LYS A 286 -7.49 -18.23 35.58
C LYS A 286 -8.13 -17.00 34.94
N GLY A 287 -8.94 -17.13 33.89
CA GLY A 287 -9.57 -16.02 33.19
C GLY A 287 -8.56 -15.16 32.38
N ILE A 288 -7.38 -15.71 32.08
CA ILE A 288 -6.34 -15.01 31.32
C ILE A 288 -6.64 -15.11 29.82
N GLU A 289 -6.65 -13.96 29.14
CA GLU A 289 -6.83 -13.87 27.69
C GLU A 289 -5.60 -14.43 26.96
N VAL A 290 -5.82 -15.11 25.83
CA VAL A 290 -4.77 -15.58 24.93
C VAL A 290 -5.10 -15.19 23.50
N LEU A 291 -4.16 -14.58 22.78
CA LEU A 291 -4.27 -14.30 21.36
C LEU A 291 -4.12 -15.61 20.56
N LEU A 292 -4.97 -15.81 19.57
CA LEU A 292 -5.00 -17.02 18.74
C LEU A 292 -4.51 -16.63 17.33
N LEU A 293 -3.43 -17.25 16.90
CA LEU A 293 -2.76 -17.01 15.64
C LEU A 293 -2.84 -18.25 14.76
N ALA A 294 -3.14 -18.09 13.47
CA ALA A 294 -3.34 -19.21 12.56
C ALA A 294 -2.79 -18.98 11.15
N ASP A 295 -2.14 -17.85 10.90
CA ASP A 295 -1.49 -17.59 9.62
C ASP A 295 -0.14 -18.30 9.53
N GLN A 296 0.19 -18.82 8.36
CA GLN A 296 1.49 -19.46 8.11
C GLN A 296 2.69 -18.55 8.41
N VAL A 297 2.50 -17.23 8.31
CA VAL A 297 3.55 -16.24 8.59
C VAL A 297 3.79 -16.03 10.09
N ASP A 298 2.84 -16.40 10.96
CA ASP A 298 2.90 -16.09 12.39
C ASP A 298 4.09 -16.75 13.10
N GLU A 299 4.50 -17.95 12.69
CA GLU A 299 5.64 -18.65 13.28
C GLU A 299 6.95 -17.84 13.22
N TRP A 300 7.25 -17.26 12.08
CA TRP A 300 8.50 -16.52 11.92
C TRP A 300 8.34 -15.03 12.25
N VAL A 301 7.15 -14.46 12.05
CA VAL A 301 6.86 -13.06 12.38
C VAL A 301 6.88 -12.83 13.88
N MET A 302 6.26 -13.71 14.65
CA MET A 302 6.21 -13.59 16.12
C MET A 302 7.57 -13.78 16.77
N GLY A 303 8.51 -14.47 16.10
CA GLY A 303 9.91 -14.51 16.52
C GLY A 303 10.62 -13.14 16.50
N SER A 304 10.07 -12.18 15.74
CA SER A 304 10.59 -10.80 15.65
C SER A 304 9.93 -9.84 16.64
N VAL A 305 8.87 -10.26 17.35
CA VAL A 305 8.09 -9.43 18.28
C VAL A 305 8.33 -9.92 19.71
N THR A 306 9.13 -9.20 20.45
CA THR A 306 9.51 -9.59 21.83
C THR A 306 8.64 -8.94 22.89
N GLU A 307 8.21 -7.68 22.68
CA GLU A 307 7.40 -6.92 23.64
C GLU A 307 6.52 -5.87 22.96
N PHE A 308 5.49 -5.45 23.65
CA PHE A 308 4.63 -4.32 23.31
C PHE A 308 4.24 -3.56 24.58
N GLU A 309 4.48 -2.25 24.61
CA GLU A 309 4.21 -1.37 25.76
C GLU A 309 4.75 -1.90 27.10
N GLY A 310 5.97 -2.48 27.07
CA GLY A 310 6.62 -3.02 28.26
C GLY A 310 6.17 -4.42 28.67
N HIS A 311 5.22 -5.03 27.94
CA HIS A 311 4.74 -6.38 28.17
C HIS A 311 5.35 -7.35 27.17
N LYS A 312 6.07 -8.37 27.65
CA LYS A 312 6.67 -9.41 26.79
C LYS A 312 5.61 -10.30 26.18
N LEU A 313 5.78 -10.66 24.90
CA LEU A 313 4.94 -11.65 24.25
C LEU A 313 5.43 -13.06 24.56
N LYS A 314 4.53 -13.93 25.00
CA LYS A 314 4.85 -15.31 25.44
C LYS A 314 4.00 -16.33 24.69
N ASN A 315 4.65 -17.27 24.00
CA ASN A 315 3.95 -18.40 23.37
C ASN A 315 3.59 -19.43 24.43
N VAL A 316 2.29 -19.72 24.59
CA VAL A 316 1.79 -20.64 25.61
C VAL A 316 2.10 -22.12 25.35
N ALA A 317 2.50 -22.46 24.13
CA ALA A 317 2.92 -23.82 23.78
C ALA A 317 4.44 -24.05 23.97
N ARG A 318 5.21 -23.02 24.35
CA ARG A 318 6.67 -23.09 24.45
C ARG A 318 7.18 -22.55 25.78
N GLY A 319 7.87 -23.38 26.53
CA GLY A 319 8.49 -23.01 27.81
C GLY A 319 7.50 -22.79 28.96
N ASP A 320 8.00 -22.25 30.06
CA ASP A 320 7.20 -21.99 31.25
C ASP A 320 6.29 -20.78 31.05
N LEU A 321 5.08 -20.83 31.58
CA LEU A 321 4.07 -19.78 31.41
C LEU A 321 4.41 -18.47 32.16
N GLU A 322 5.34 -18.53 33.15
CA GLU A 322 5.76 -17.37 33.94
C GLU A 322 4.56 -16.53 34.46
N LEU A 323 3.61 -17.21 35.10
CA LEU A 323 2.37 -16.57 35.56
C LEU A 323 2.59 -15.51 36.64
N GLY A 324 3.80 -15.44 37.23
CA GLY A 324 4.13 -14.45 38.25
C GLY A 324 3.19 -14.48 39.45
N ALA A 325 2.59 -13.34 39.80
CA ALA A 325 1.65 -13.24 40.92
C ALA A 325 0.32 -14.01 40.67
N LEU A 326 0.07 -14.47 39.47
CA LEU A 326 -1.12 -15.28 39.10
C LEU A 326 -0.86 -16.80 39.27
N ALA A 327 0.36 -17.20 39.60
CA ALA A 327 0.68 -18.61 39.92
C ALA A 327 0.05 -19.00 41.26
N SER A 328 -0.55 -20.20 41.32
CA SER A 328 -1.01 -20.81 42.56
C SER A 328 -0.14 -22.04 42.88
N GLU A 329 -0.02 -22.41 44.17
CA GLU A 329 0.76 -23.58 44.60
C GLU A 329 0.33 -24.91 43.97
N ALA A 330 -0.84 -24.96 43.33
CA ALA A 330 -1.41 -26.13 42.66
C ALA A 330 -1.17 -26.14 41.13
N ASP A 331 -0.47 -25.16 40.56
CA ASP A 331 -0.24 -25.11 39.12
C ASP A 331 0.94 -26.06 38.74
N PRO A 332 0.81 -26.92 37.75
CA PRO A 332 1.90 -27.75 37.28
C PRO A 332 2.98 -26.83 36.64
N VAL A 333 4.21 -27.09 36.95
CA VAL A 333 5.41 -26.42 36.41
C VAL A 333 5.68 -26.88 34.98
#